data_11677e455b292a087e7599e2d6ae7ff2
#
_entry.id   11677e455b292a087e7599e2d6ae7ff2
#
_cell.length_a   1.000
_cell.length_b   1.000
_cell.length_c   1.000
_cell.angle_alpha   90.00
_cell.angle_beta   90.00
_cell.angle_gamma   90.00
#
_symmetry.space_group_name_H-M   'P 1'
#
loop_
_entity.id
_entity.type
_entity.pdbx_description
1 polymer ?
#
loop_
_entity_poly.entity_id
_entity_poly.type
_entity_poly.pdbx_seq_one_letter_code
_entity_poly.pdbx_strand_id
1 'polypeptide(L)'
;MTNRILVVDDEPDITALVAYHLAKAGFRVSTAANGGDALKAAREERPDIVILDLMLPGVSGYDILAELRKREETRDVGVILLTARREETDRIRGLSLGADDYHTKPFSPQELSLRVSGLLRRLGSPAVSAGSTLNAGPVTIDRSAHRATIHGEELSLTATEYKLLLTLIERRGRVQSRPQLLEIVWEAHPDIQTRTVDMHVQRLRMKLGDAGKLIETVRGFGYRFKGNERGAKGR
;
A
#
# COMPACT_ATOMS: atom_id res chain seq x y z
N MET A 1 4.51 2.28 -20.95
CA MET A 1 4.42 3.67 -20.42
C MET A 1 5.47 3.82 -19.34
N THR A 2 6.14 4.98 -19.22
CA THR A 2 7.14 5.22 -18.18
C THR A 2 6.42 5.68 -16.91
N ASN A 3 6.64 4.99 -15.79
CA ASN A 3 6.02 5.31 -14.52
C ASN A 3 6.51 6.67 -13.98
N ARG A 4 5.60 7.42 -13.38
CA ARG A 4 5.82 8.77 -12.85
C ARG A 4 5.93 8.72 -11.33
N ILE A 5 7.00 9.31 -10.81
CA ILE A 5 7.28 9.37 -9.38
C ILE A 5 7.38 10.84 -8.97
N LEU A 6 6.63 11.22 -7.95
CA LEU A 6 6.75 12.53 -7.30
C LEU A 6 7.58 12.36 -6.02
N VAL A 7 8.66 13.13 -5.90
CA VAL A 7 9.51 13.16 -4.69
C VAL A 7 9.22 14.46 -3.95
N VAL A 8 8.85 14.35 -2.70
CA VAL A 8 8.49 15.48 -1.83
C VAL A 8 9.41 15.50 -0.62
N ASP A 9 10.31 16.44 -0.58
CA ASP A 9 11.30 16.64 0.48
C ASP A 9 11.81 18.08 0.41
N ASP A 10 11.97 18.77 1.53
CA ASP A 10 12.43 20.15 1.59
C ASP A 10 13.97 20.27 1.51
N GLU A 11 14.70 19.16 1.63
CA GLU A 11 16.14 19.10 1.47
C GLU A 11 16.54 18.94 -0.01
N PRO A 12 17.09 19.99 -0.70
CA PRO A 12 17.38 19.93 -2.13
C PRO A 12 18.38 18.82 -2.50
N ASP A 13 19.35 18.55 -1.64
CA ASP A 13 20.38 17.53 -1.88
C ASP A 13 19.76 16.11 -1.86
N ILE A 14 18.84 15.86 -0.93
CA ILE A 14 18.12 14.59 -0.84
C ILE A 14 17.22 14.42 -2.07
N THR A 15 16.45 15.46 -2.39
CA THR A 15 15.55 15.47 -3.55
C THR A 15 16.31 15.22 -4.85
N ALA A 16 17.43 15.90 -5.06
CA ALA A 16 18.28 15.72 -6.24
C ALA A 16 18.88 14.32 -6.32
N LEU A 17 19.39 13.79 -5.19
CA LEU A 17 19.97 12.45 -5.11
C LEU A 17 18.93 11.36 -5.44
N VAL A 18 17.75 11.46 -4.83
CA VAL A 18 16.65 10.50 -5.07
C VAL A 18 16.18 10.59 -6.52
N ALA A 19 15.95 11.80 -7.03
CA ALA A 19 15.52 12.01 -8.42
C ALA A 19 16.53 11.46 -9.43
N TYR A 20 17.82 11.67 -9.21
CA TYR A 20 18.89 11.13 -10.06
C TYR A 20 18.83 9.59 -10.13
N HIS A 21 18.76 8.92 -8.97
CA HIS A 21 18.77 7.47 -8.92
C HIS A 21 17.50 6.85 -9.53
N LEU A 22 16.34 7.46 -9.29
CA LEU A 22 15.07 7.02 -9.88
C LEU A 22 15.03 7.24 -11.40
N ALA A 23 15.54 8.39 -11.87
CA ALA A 23 15.64 8.65 -13.31
C ALA A 23 16.60 7.65 -14.00
N LYS A 24 17.74 7.34 -13.36
CA LYS A 24 18.66 6.29 -13.83
C LYS A 24 18.02 4.89 -13.87
N ALA A 25 17.06 4.62 -12.98
CA ALA A 25 16.27 3.40 -12.99
C ALA A 25 15.14 3.39 -14.04
N GLY A 26 15.00 4.47 -14.85
CA GLY A 26 14.06 4.57 -15.95
C GLY A 26 12.70 5.18 -15.58
N PHE A 27 12.55 5.80 -14.41
CA PHE A 27 11.34 6.49 -14.02
C PHE A 27 11.32 7.95 -14.48
N ARG A 28 10.12 8.49 -14.71
CA ARG A 28 9.92 9.92 -14.87
C ARG A 28 9.70 10.54 -13.50
N VAL A 29 10.57 11.48 -13.11
CA VAL A 29 10.58 12.04 -11.76
C VAL A 29 10.24 13.51 -11.80
N SER A 30 9.34 13.92 -10.92
CA SER A 30 9.09 15.32 -10.54
C SER A 30 9.36 15.50 -9.05
N THR A 31 9.59 16.74 -8.65
CA THR A 31 9.99 17.08 -7.28
C THR A 31 9.12 18.21 -6.73
N ALA A 32 8.87 18.22 -5.43
CA ALA A 32 8.25 19.32 -4.72
C ALA A 32 8.96 19.52 -3.38
N ALA A 33 9.14 20.78 -2.98
CA ALA A 33 9.86 21.14 -1.75
C ALA A 33 8.94 21.46 -0.57
N ASN A 34 7.62 21.45 -0.78
CA ASN A 34 6.63 21.75 0.24
C ASN A 34 5.28 21.08 -0.05
N GLY A 35 4.40 21.08 0.95
CA GLY A 35 3.10 20.41 0.85
C GLY A 35 2.14 20.99 -0.18
N GLY A 36 2.16 22.31 -0.39
CA GLY A 36 1.29 22.97 -1.38
C GLY A 36 1.64 22.54 -2.80
N ASP A 37 2.93 22.59 -3.15
CA ASP A 37 3.43 22.16 -4.45
C ASP A 37 3.25 20.65 -4.64
N ALA A 38 3.45 19.87 -3.59
CA ALA A 38 3.23 18.42 -3.62
C ALA A 38 1.78 18.06 -3.98
N LEU A 39 0.80 18.66 -3.32
CA LEU A 39 -0.62 18.42 -3.59
C LEU A 39 -1.04 18.94 -4.98
N LYS A 40 -0.45 20.03 -5.44
CA LYS A 40 -0.66 20.54 -6.80
C LYS A 40 -0.10 19.58 -7.83
N ALA A 41 1.17 19.21 -7.70
CA ALA A 41 1.84 18.26 -8.61
C ALA A 41 1.13 16.90 -8.66
N ALA A 42 0.71 16.39 -7.50
CA ALA A 42 -0.03 15.11 -7.43
C ALA A 42 -1.33 15.13 -8.26
N ARG A 43 -2.05 16.26 -8.31
CA ARG A 43 -3.28 16.43 -9.10
C ARG A 43 -3.01 16.60 -10.59
N GLU A 44 -2.04 17.47 -10.93
CA GLU A 44 -1.77 17.86 -12.32
C GLU A 44 -1.02 16.76 -13.08
N GLU A 45 -0.04 16.14 -12.44
CA GLU A 45 0.86 15.16 -13.06
C GLU A 45 0.38 13.72 -12.90
N ARG A 46 -0.49 13.45 -11.93
CA ARG A 46 -1.02 12.11 -11.60
C ARG A 46 0.11 11.07 -11.51
N PRO A 47 1.01 11.20 -10.52
CA PRO A 47 2.09 10.24 -10.34
C PRO A 47 1.55 8.87 -9.96
N ASP A 48 2.29 7.81 -10.33
CA ASP A 48 1.99 6.44 -9.90
C ASP A 48 2.40 6.23 -8.44
N ILE A 49 3.48 6.91 -8.01
CA ILE A 49 3.96 6.88 -6.61
C ILE A 49 4.35 8.29 -6.17
N VAL A 50 4.06 8.59 -4.90
CA VAL A 50 4.58 9.73 -4.15
C VAL A 50 5.55 9.23 -3.09
N ILE A 51 6.78 9.72 -3.10
CA ILE A 51 7.75 9.56 -2.02
C ILE A 51 7.67 10.83 -1.19
N LEU A 52 7.29 10.71 0.08
CA LEU A 52 6.87 11.85 0.90
C LEU A 52 7.64 11.90 2.21
N ASP A 53 8.41 12.97 2.42
CA ASP A 53 8.98 13.25 3.73
C ASP A 53 7.88 13.64 4.73
N LEU A 54 8.02 13.14 5.95
CA LEU A 54 7.15 13.50 7.07
C LEU A 54 7.48 14.87 7.68
N MET A 55 8.73 15.31 7.56
CA MET A 55 9.26 16.50 8.24
C MET A 55 9.33 17.70 7.30
N LEU A 56 8.24 18.03 6.65
CA LEU A 56 8.16 19.21 5.78
C LEU A 56 7.85 20.49 6.56
N PRO A 57 8.39 21.64 6.16
CA PRO A 57 8.07 22.92 6.80
C PRO A 57 6.61 23.32 6.57
N GLY A 58 5.95 23.74 7.63
CA GLY A 58 4.58 24.30 7.60
C GLY A 58 3.47 23.27 7.61
N VAL A 59 3.58 22.17 6.87
CA VAL A 59 2.55 21.12 6.77
C VAL A 59 3.18 19.76 6.98
N SER A 60 2.63 18.98 7.90
CA SER A 60 3.13 17.61 8.14
C SER A 60 2.88 16.70 6.93
N GLY A 61 3.85 15.82 6.61
CA GLY A 61 3.65 14.79 5.59
C GLY A 61 2.43 13.89 5.87
N TYR A 62 2.02 13.74 7.13
CA TYR A 62 0.77 13.04 7.47
C TYR A 62 -0.48 13.77 6.98
N ASP A 63 -0.50 15.10 7.04
CA ASP A 63 -1.63 15.89 6.57
C ASP A 63 -1.71 15.85 5.05
N ILE A 64 -0.55 15.87 4.37
CA ILE A 64 -0.47 15.70 2.91
C ILE A 64 -0.99 14.31 2.52
N LEU A 65 -0.57 13.25 3.22
CA LEU A 65 -1.05 11.89 2.99
C LEU A 65 -2.57 11.80 3.17
N ALA A 66 -3.09 12.39 4.24
CA ALA A 66 -4.53 12.42 4.50
C ALA A 66 -5.30 13.14 3.38
N GLU A 67 -4.77 14.27 2.87
CA GLU A 67 -5.36 14.99 1.74
C GLU A 67 -5.32 14.20 0.43
N LEU A 68 -4.20 13.49 0.14
CA LEU A 68 -4.11 12.59 -1.01
C LEU A 68 -5.17 11.49 -0.95
N ARG A 69 -5.43 10.93 0.24
CA ARG A 69 -6.42 9.84 0.42
C ARG A 69 -7.88 10.30 0.40
N LYS A 70 -8.16 11.58 0.65
CA LYS A 70 -9.53 12.15 0.59
C LYS A 70 -10.02 12.38 -0.84
N ARG A 71 -9.12 12.63 -1.79
CA ARG A 71 -9.47 13.03 -3.16
C ARG A 71 -9.54 11.82 -4.08
N GLU A 72 -10.56 11.76 -4.91
CA GLU A 72 -10.79 10.66 -5.83
C GLU A 72 -9.62 10.48 -6.82
N GLU A 73 -9.04 11.58 -7.30
CA GLU A 73 -7.97 11.58 -8.30
C GLU A 73 -6.62 11.07 -7.76
N THR A 74 -6.40 11.11 -6.43
CA THR A 74 -5.12 10.77 -5.79
C THR A 74 -5.22 9.71 -4.72
N ARG A 75 -6.42 9.24 -4.37
CA ARG A 75 -6.61 8.28 -3.27
C ARG A 75 -5.88 6.96 -3.47
N ASP A 76 -5.71 6.54 -4.72
CA ASP A 76 -5.14 5.24 -5.08
C ASP A 76 -3.64 5.33 -5.45
N VAL A 77 -3.05 6.55 -5.41
CA VAL A 77 -1.61 6.73 -5.64
C VAL A 77 -0.79 5.97 -4.60
N GLY A 78 0.26 5.27 -5.03
CA GLY A 78 1.19 4.63 -4.10
C GLY A 78 1.92 5.68 -3.26
N VAL A 79 2.04 5.48 -1.94
CA VAL A 79 2.77 6.41 -1.06
C VAL A 79 3.81 5.68 -0.24
N ILE A 80 5.07 6.11 -0.40
CA ILE A 80 6.20 5.70 0.44
C ILE A 80 6.57 6.89 1.33
N LEU A 81 6.48 6.71 2.65
CA LEU A 81 6.89 7.75 3.60
C LEU A 81 8.39 7.69 3.87
N LEU A 82 9.06 8.85 3.83
CA LEU A 82 10.42 9.02 4.35
C LEU A 82 10.33 9.60 5.77
N THR A 83 11.12 9.08 6.70
CA THR A 83 11.11 9.57 8.09
C THR A 83 12.49 9.49 8.72
N ALA A 84 12.89 10.53 9.44
CA ALA A 84 14.05 10.51 10.32
C ALA A 84 13.75 9.78 11.64
N ARG A 85 12.48 9.59 11.99
CA ARG A 85 12.05 9.03 13.25
C ARG A 85 11.95 7.52 13.19
N ARG A 86 12.64 6.87 14.12
CA ARG A 86 12.57 5.41 14.34
C ARG A 86 11.47 5.01 15.31
N GLU A 87 10.67 5.96 15.80
CA GLU A 87 9.60 5.67 16.76
C GLU A 87 8.49 4.86 16.08
N GLU A 88 8.16 3.77 16.72
CA GLU A 88 7.14 2.83 16.25
C GLU A 88 5.76 3.49 16.10
N THR A 89 5.46 4.48 16.95
CA THR A 89 4.22 5.26 16.95
C THR A 89 4.03 6.07 15.66
N ASP A 90 5.09 6.72 15.16
CA ASP A 90 5.02 7.52 13.92
C ASP A 90 4.81 6.63 12.70
N ARG A 91 5.46 5.47 12.67
CA ARG A 91 5.29 4.48 11.62
C ARG A 91 3.89 3.89 11.59
N ILE A 92 3.34 3.55 12.76
CA ILE A 92 1.97 3.09 12.93
C ILE A 92 1.00 4.13 12.42
N ARG A 93 1.22 5.41 12.76
CA ARG A 93 0.38 6.53 12.31
C ARG A 93 0.38 6.67 10.78
N GLY A 94 1.55 6.66 10.14
CA GLY A 94 1.67 6.78 8.68
C GLY A 94 0.94 5.65 7.94
N LEU A 95 1.19 4.41 8.36
CA LEU A 95 0.51 3.25 7.81
C LEU A 95 -1.00 3.29 8.10
N SER A 96 -1.43 3.78 9.27
CA SER A 96 -2.86 3.95 9.59
C SER A 96 -3.56 5.00 8.73
N LEU A 97 -2.83 6.01 8.24
CA LEU A 97 -3.35 7.04 7.35
C LEU A 97 -3.36 6.65 5.87
N GLY A 98 -2.79 5.52 5.50
CA GLY A 98 -2.89 5.04 4.13
C GLY A 98 -1.59 4.98 3.36
N ALA A 99 -0.43 5.12 3.99
CA ALA A 99 0.83 4.83 3.34
C ALA A 99 0.93 3.34 2.96
N ASP A 100 1.55 3.06 1.82
CA ASP A 100 1.78 1.70 1.33
C ASP A 100 3.09 1.12 1.86
N ASP A 101 4.09 1.99 2.10
CA ASP A 101 5.38 1.64 2.68
C ASP A 101 5.97 2.85 3.43
N TYR A 102 7.05 2.61 4.19
CA TYR A 102 7.83 3.67 4.82
C TYR A 102 9.31 3.31 4.75
N HIS A 103 10.17 4.34 4.80
CA HIS A 103 11.61 4.18 4.79
C HIS A 103 12.29 5.19 5.72
N THR A 104 13.24 4.72 6.52
CA THR A 104 13.91 5.58 7.51
C THR A 104 15.15 6.25 6.90
N LYS A 105 15.32 7.56 7.15
CA LYS A 105 16.57 8.28 6.89
C LYS A 105 17.62 7.93 7.98
N PRO A 106 18.91 7.73 7.64
CA PRO A 106 19.48 7.72 6.30
C PRO A 106 19.17 6.44 5.54
N PHE A 107 18.98 6.53 4.25
CA PHE A 107 18.65 5.40 3.37
C PHE A 107 19.60 5.30 2.16
N SER A 108 19.67 4.10 1.59
CA SER A 108 20.32 3.88 0.31
C SER A 108 19.37 4.25 -0.84
N PRO A 109 19.78 5.14 -1.79
CA PRO A 109 18.95 5.44 -2.95
C PRO A 109 18.63 4.22 -3.81
N GLN A 110 19.53 3.24 -3.85
CA GLN A 110 19.30 1.95 -4.54
C GLN A 110 18.17 1.17 -3.86
N GLU A 111 18.17 1.12 -2.53
CA GLU A 111 17.11 0.46 -1.75
C GLU A 111 15.76 1.13 -1.98
N LEU A 112 15.71 2.47 -1.96
CA LEU A 112 14.50 3.21 -2.26
C LEU A 112 13.98 2.91 -3.68
N SER A 113 14.88 2.82 -4.68
CA SER A 113 14.52 2.45 -6.06
C SER A 113 13.91 1.04 -6.15
N LEU A 114 14.43 0.09 -5.36
CA LEU A 114 13.86 -1.26 -5.28
C LEU A 114 12.47 -1.26 -4.63
N ARG A 115 12.24 -0.45 -3.60
CA ARG A 115 10.92 -0.28 -2.96
C ARG A 115 9.90 0.33 -3.92
N VAL A 116 10.31 1.36 -4.66
CA VAL A 116 9.49 1.97 -5.72
C VAL A 116 9.12 0.93 -6.77
N SER A 117 10.09 0.14 -7.26
CA SER A 117 9.84 -0.91 -8.23
C SER A 117 8.90 -2.00 -7.69
N GLY A 118 9.07 -2.38 -6.43
CA GLY A 118 8.20 -3.33 -5.75
C GLY A 118 6.78 -2.82 -5.61
N LEU A 119 6.60 -1.54 -5.23
CA LEU A 119 5.28 -0.93 -5.12
C LEU A 119 4.61 -0.80 -6.49
N LEU A 120 5.33 -0.34 -7.53
CA LEU A 120 4.82 -0.25 -8.91
C LEU A 120 4.37 -1.60 -9.45
N ARG A 121 5.09 -2.66 -9.15
CA ARG A 121 4.71 -4.02 -9.54
C ARG A 121 3.40 -4.44 -8.87
N ARG A 122 3.15 -4.02 -7.62
CA ARG A 122 1.88 -4.20 -6.91
C ARG A 122 0.74 -3.40 -7.55
N LEU A 123 1.03 -2.15 -7.98
CA LEU A 123 0.07 -1.27 -8.66
C LEU A 123 -0.22 -1.74 -10.10
N GLY A 124 0.83 -2.18 -10.81
CA GLY A 124 0.80 -2.49 -12.24
C GLY A 124 0.68 -3.97 -12.60
N SER A 125 0.58 -4.88 -11.61
CA SER A 125 0.40 -6.31 -11.93
C SER A 125 -0.97 -6.53 -12.56
N PRO A 126 -1.03 -6.71 -13.90
CA PRO A 126 -2.24 -7.24 -14.47
C PRO A 126 -2.45 -8.61 -13.82
N ALA A 127 -3.63 -8.83 -13.25
CA ALA A 127 -4.01 -10.17 -12.83
C ALA A 127 -3.84 -11.10 -14.03
N VAL A 128 -2.80 -11.94 -13.98
CA VAL A 128 -2.61 -12.99 -14.99
C VAL A 128 -3.74 -13.98 -14.80
N SER A 129 -4.69 -13.83 -15.60
CA SER A 129 -5.63 -14.76 -16.19
C SER A 129 -7.01 -14.12 -16.38
N ALA A 130 -7.38 -14.06 -17.64
CA ALA A 130 -8.68 -13.64 -18.10
C ALA A 130 -9.81 -14.25 -17.26
N GLY A 131 -10.71 -13.41 -16.74
CA GLY A 131 -12.07 -13.84 -16.51
C GLY A 131 -12.42 -14.44 -15.16
N SER A 132 -11.66 -14.26 -14.08
CA SER A 132 -12.08 -14.81 -12.79
C SER A 132 -12.35 -13.77 -11.74
N THR A 133 -13.60 -13.44 -11.61
CA THR A 133 -14.16 -12.83 -10.40
C THR A 133 -14.05 -13.85 -9.27
N LEU A 134 -13.42 -13.45 -8.15
CA LEU A 134 -13.36 -14.27 -6.93
C LEU A 134 -14.47 -13.84 -5.97
N ASN A 135 -15.32 -14.77 -5.61
CA ASN A 135 -16.36 -14.55 -4.62
C ASN A 135 -15.98 -15.21 -3.28
N ALA A 136 -16.04 -14.44 -2.20
CA ALA A 136 -15.74 -14.89 -0.85
C ALA A 136 -16.76 -14.33 0.16
N GLY A 137 -17.92 -14.96 0.24
CA GLY A 137 -19.06 -14.45 0.99
C GLY A 137 -19.62 -13.17 0.36
N PRO A 138 -19.71 -12.05 1.11
CA PRO A 138 -20.18 -10.78 0.58
C PRO A 138 -19.14 -10.05 -0.26
N VAL A 139 -17.86 -10.49 -0.22
CA VAL A 139 -16.75 -9.85 -0.92
C VAL A 139 -16.59 -10.45 -2.32
N THR A 140 -16.52 -9.59 -3.31
CA THR A 140 -16.20 -9.96 -4.69
C THR A 140 -14.95 -9.21 -5.14
N ILE A 141 -13.99 -9.90 -5.72
CA ILE A 141 -12.77 -9.32 -6.30
C ILE A 141 -12.81 -9.52 -7.81
N ASP A 142 -12.75 -8.44 -8.55
CA ASP A 142 -12.44 -8.44 -9.98
C ASP A 142 -10.95 -8.25 -10.17
N ARG A 143 -10.26 -9.33 -10.56
CA ARG A 143 -8.81 -9.32 -10.76
C ARG A 143 -8.40 -8.48 -11.96
N SER A 144 -9.23 -8.45 -13.01
CA SER A 144 -8.92 -7.73 -14.24
C SER A 144 -9.04 -6.22 -14.08
N ALA A 145 -10.02 -5.78 -13.29
CA ALA A 145 -10.26 -4.38 -13.00
C ALA A 145 -9.51 -3.89 -11.73
N HIS A 146 -8.79 -4.77 -11.01
CA HIS A 146 -8.19 -4.48 -9.69
C HIS A 146 -9.16 -3.87 -8.67
N ARG A 147 -10.43 -4.33 -8.71
CA ARG A 147 -11.51 -3.83 -7.88
C ARG A 147 -11.97 -4.89 -6.88
N ALA A 148 -12.38 -4.41 -5.72
CA ALA A 148 -13.09 -5.23 -4.74
C ALA A 148 -14.43 -4.56 -4.42
N THR A 149 -15.47 -5.37 -4.25
CA THR A 149 -16.80 -4.91 -3.87
C THR A 149 -17.31 -5.69 -2.67
N ILE A 150 -18.19 -5.06 -1.86
CA ILE A 150 -18.98 -5.73 -0.83
C ILE A 150 -20.46 -5.51 -1.18
N HIS A 151 -21.21 -6.60 -1.31
CA HIS A 151 -22.62 -6.55 -1.72
C HIS A 151 -22.86 -5.74 -3.02
N GLY A 152 -21.84 -5.64 -3.89
CA GLY A 152 -21.88 -4.88 -5.12
C GLY A 152 -21.42 -3.42 -5.00
N GLU A 153 -21.19 -2.90 -3.79
CA GLU A 153 -20.64 -1.56 -3.58
C GLU A 153 -19.11 -1.59 -3.61
N GLU A 154 -18.49 -0.65 -4.33
CA GLU A 154 -17.06 -0.60 -4.52
C GLU A 154 -16.31 -0.23 -3.23
N LEU A 155 -15.26 -0.99 -2.92
CA LEU A 155 -14.35 -0.73 -1.81
C LEU A 155 -13.17 0.11 -2.26
N SER A 156 -12.97 1.25 -1.62
CA SER A 156 -11.75 2.05 -1.80
C SER A 156 -10.58 1.42 -1.03
N LEU A 157 -9.78 0.63 -1.73
CA LEU A 157 -8.58 -0.02 -1.18
C LEU A 157 -7.32 0.59 -1.80
N THR A 158 -6.26 0.75 -0.99
CA THR A 158 -4.92 0.99 -1.55
C THR A 158 -4.41 -0.27 -2.25
N ALA A 159 -3.38 -0.16 -3.08
CA ALA A 159 -2.80 -1.30 -3.79
C ALA A 159 -2.35 -2.40 -2.83
N THR A 160 -1.75 -2.03 -1.70
CA THR A 160 -1.28 -2.97 -0.67
C THR A 160 -2.45 -3.66 0.03
N GLU A 161 -3.52 -2.91 0.36
CA GLU A 161 -4.74 -3.48 0.95
C GLU A 161 -5.44 -4.43 -0.02
N TYR A 162 -5.51 -4.06 -1.30
CA TYR A 162 -6.06 -4.93 -2.35
C TYR A 162 -5.25 -6.23 -2.46
N LYS A 163 -3.91 -6.14 -2.56
CA LYS A 163 -3.04 -7.31 -2.65
C LYS A 163 -3.14 -8.20 -1.41
N LEU A 164 -3.25 -7.60 -0.21
CA LEU A 164 -3.45 -8.34 1.04
C LEU A 164 -4.80 -9.08 1.04
N LEU A 165 -5.89 -8.40 0.67
CA LEU A 165 -7.22 -9.00 0.58
C LEU A 165 -7.25 -10.14 -0.44
N LEU A 166 -6.71 -9.92 -1.64
CA LEU A 166 -6.60 -10.93 -2.69
C LEU A 166 -5.84 -12.16 -2.19
N THR A 167 -4.66 -11.97 -1.60
CA THR A 167 -3.84 -13.06 -1.05
C THR A 167 -4.58 -13.88 -0.01
N LEU A 168 -5.31 -13.22 0.89
CA LEU A 168 -6.06 -13.90 1.94
C LEU A 168 -7.26 -14.68 1.37
N ILE A 169 -7.94 -14.13 0.37
CA ILE A 169 -9.10 -14.80 -0.28
C ILE A 169 -8.65 -15.97 -1.16
N GLU A 170 -7.58 -15.84 -1.92
CA GLU A 170 -7.01 -16.94 -2.72
C GLU A 170 -6.59 -18.13 -1.87
N ARG A 171 -6.10 -17.83 -0.67
CA ARG A 171 -5.62 -18.81 0.30
C ARG A 171 -6.62 -19.06 1.44
N ARG A 172 -7.91 -18.77 1.18
CA ARG A 172 -8.97 -18.94 2.18
C ARG A 172 -8.95 -20.32 2.83
N GLY A 173 -9.28 -20.35 4.12
CA GLY A 173 -9.22 -21.56 4.95
C GLY A 173 -7.82 -21.92 5.44
N ARG A 174 -6.75 -21.33 4.88
CA ARG A 174 -5.37 -21.60 5.28
C ARG A 174 -4.82 -20.43 6.08
N VAL A 175 -4.12 -20.72 7.17
CA VAL A 175 -3.42 -19.69 7.96
C VAL A 175 -2.21 -19.21 7.18
N GLN A 176 -2.10 -17.89 7.02
CA GLN A 176 -0.92 -17.23 6.47
C GLN A 176 -0.15 -16.58 7.62
N SER A 177 1.09 -16.98 7.82
CA SER A 177 1.93 -16.36 8.84
C SER A 177 2.27 -14.91 8.47
N ARG A 178 2.60 -14.09 9.48
CA ARG A 178 3.02 -12.70 9.24
C ARG A 178 4.22 -12.59 8.30
N PRO A 179 5.29 -13.39 8.46
CA PRO A 179 6.40 -13.41 7.51
C PRO A 179 5.97 -13.78 6.09
N GLN A 180 5.10 -14.80 5.93
CA GLN A 180 4.59 -15.18 4.59
C GLN A 180 3.77 -14.06 3.96
N LEU A 181 2.89 -13.37 4.71
CA LEU A 181 2.16 -12.23 4.19
C LEU A 181 3.10 -11.08 3.83
N LEU A 182 4.14 -10.85 4.64
CA LEU A 182 5.13 -9.84 4.38
C LEU A 182 5.87 -10.13 3.06
N GLU A 183 6.33 -11.35 2.88
CA GLU A 183 7.00 -11.79 1.65
C GLU A 183 6.12 -11.62 0.41
N ILE A 184 4.85 -12.06 0.48
CA ILE A 184 3.95 -12.06 -0.68
C ILE A 184 3.44 -10.67 -1.02
N VAL A 185 3.05 -9.89 0.00
CA VAL A 185 2.40 -8.59 -0.20
C VAL A 185 3.42 -7.47 -0.34
N TRP A 186 4.52 -7.51 0.42
CA TRP A 186 5.59 -6.51 0.43
C TRP A 186 6.90 -6.97 -0.24
N GLU A 187 6.93 -8.22 -0.76
CA GLU A 187 8.06 -8.79 -1.51
C GLU A 187 9.38 -8.83 -0.73
N ALA A 188 9.28 -9.32 0.52
CA ALA A 188 10.40 -9.62 1.41
C ALA A 188 11.50 -8.53 1.47
N HIS A 189 11.13 -7.30 1.88
CA HIS A 189 12.13 -6.32 2.28
C HIS A 189 12.58 -6.60 3.72
N PRO A 190 13.89 -6.78 3.97
CA PRO A 190 14.42 -7.17 5.29
C PRO A 190 14.02 -6.22 6.42
N ASP A 191 13.79 -4.95 6.11
CA ASP A 191 13.50 -3.90 7.10
C ASP A 191 12.00 -3.72 7.40
N ILE A 192 11.12 -4.42 6.67
CA ILE A 192 9.69 -4.33 6.95
C ILE A 192 9.36 -5.30 8.08
N GLN A 193 8.95 -4.76 9.23
CA GLN A 193 8.59 -5.60 10.37
C GLN A 193 7.21 -6.24 10.21
N THR A 194 7.03 -7.40 10.81
CA THR A 194 5.78 -8.17 10.80
C THR A 194 4.57 -7.37 11.32
N ARG A 195 4.81 -6.34 12.14
CA ARG A 195 3.79 -5.43 12.67
C ARG A 195 3.11 -4.58 11.59
N THR A 196 3.80 -4.34 10.46
CA THR A 196 3.20 -3.71 9.27
C THR A 196 1.99 -4.51 8.76
N VAL A 197 2.09 -5.83 8.78
CA VAL A 197 0.98 -6.72 8.41
C VAL A 197 -0.23 -6.50 9.32
N ASP A 198 -0.01 -6.43 10.64
CA ASP A 198 -1.07 -6.26 11.63
C ASP A 198 -1.86 -4.96 11.40
N MET A 199 -1.16 -3.87 11.10
CA MET A 199 -1.76 -2.57 10.81
C MET A 199 -2.62 -2.58 9.53
N HIS A 200 -2.11 -3.18 8.46
CA HIS A 200 -2.87 -3.29 7.21
C HIS A 200 -4.07 -4.23 7.36
N VAL A 201 -3.96 -5.30 8.12
CA VAL A 201 -5.10 -6.18 8.43
C VAL A 201 -6.16 -5.42 9.24
N GLN A 202 -5.76 -4.61 10.22
CA GLN A 202 -6.70 -3.80 11.01
C GLN A 202 -7.45 -2.80 10.11
N ARG A 203 -6.76 -2.09 9.24
CA ARG A 203 -7.38 -1.14 8.28
C ARG A 203 -8.29 -1.85 7.30
N LEU A 204 -7.84 -2.96 6.76
CA LEU A 204 -8.63 -3.77 5.84
C LEU A 204 -9.94 -4.23 6.51
N ARG A 205 -9.88 -4.68 7.77
CA ARG A 205 -11.09 -5.03 8.54
C ARG A 205 -12.03 -3.85 8.71
N MET A 206 -11.53 -2.66 8.98
CA MET A 206 -12.36 -1.46 9.10
C MET A 206 -13.06 -1.13 7.78
N LYS A 207 -12.36 -1.20 6.66
CA LYS A 207 -12.92 -0.94 5.33
C LYS A 207 -13.94 -2.00 4.91
N LEU A 208 -13.74 -3.25 5.30
CA LEU A 208 -14.66 -4.36 5.07
C LEU A 208 -15.91 -4.32 5.96
N GLY A 209 -15.97 -3.47 6.99
CA GLY A 209 -17.09 -3.40 7.91
C GLY A 209 -17.40 -4.77 8.53
N ASP A 210 -18.67 -5.23 8.45
CA ASP A 210 -19.06 -6.54 8.96
C ASP A 210 -18.35 -7.71 8.30
N ALA A 211 -17.98 -7.59 7.01
CA ALA A 211 -17.19 -8.60 6.31
C ALA A 211 -15.75 -8.71 6.84
N GLY A 212 -15.25 -7.72 7.57
CA GLY A 212 -13.95 -7.77 8.24
C GLY A 212 -13.81 -8.92 9.24
N LYS A 213 -14.93 -9.43 9.79
CA LYS A 213 -14.99 -10.62 10.66
C LYS A 213 -14.58 -11.91 9.94
N LEU A 214 -14.56 -11.90 8.59
CA LEU A 214 -14.08 -13.02 7.78
C LEU A 214 -12.56 -13.16 7.82
N ILE A 215 -11.83 -12.10 8.17
CA ILE A 215 -10.40 -12.16 8.41
C ILE A 215 -10.18 -12.49 9.88
N GLU A 216 -9.81 -13.73 10.17
CA GLU A 216 -9.55 -14.20 11.54
C GLU A 216 -8.09 -14.02 11.93
N THR A 217 -7.85 -13.67 13.21
CA THR A 217 -6.52 -13.75 13.81
C THR A 217 -6.34 -15.12 14.44
N VAL A 218 -5.37 -15.89 13.95
CA VAL A 218 -4.95 -17.13 14.58
C VAL A 218 -3.78 -16.81 15.50
N ARG A 219 -4.05 -16.76 16.82
CA ARG A 219 -3.07 -16.33 17.83
C ARG A 219 -1.76 -17.14 17.72
N GLY A 220 -0.63 -16.43 17.74
CA GLY A 220 0.70 -17.04 17.60
C GLY A 220 1.10 -17.41 16.18
N PHE A 221 0.17 -17.48 15.21
CA PHE A 221 0.47 -17.92 13.85
C PHE A 221 0.32 -16.82 12.79
N GLY A 222 -0.82 -16.13 12.74
CA GLY A 222 -1.05 -15.11 11.70
C GLY A 222 -2.52 -14.88 11.43
N TYR A 223 -2.88 -14.82 10.14
CA TYR A 223 -4.22 -14.48 9.69
C TYR A 223 -4.76 -15.50 8.70
N ARG A 224 -6.10 -15.62 8.69
CA ARG A 224 -6.83 -16.52 7.79
C ARG A 224 -8.11 -15.85 7.33
N PHE A 225 -8.42 -15.91 6.05
CA PHE A 225 -9.78 -15.64 5.58
C PHE A 225 -10.64 -16.88 5.76
N LYS A 226 -11.84 -16.74 6.34
CA LYS A 226 -12.76 -17.87 6.54
C LYS A 226 -13.07 -18.57 5.22
N GLY A 227 -12.99 -19.88 5.21
CA GLY A 227 -13.50 -20.68 4.10
C GLY A 227 -15.02 -20.58 4.02
N ASN A 228 -15.62 -20.73 2.85
CA ASN A 228 -17.06 -20.95 2.77
C ASN A 228 -17.40 -22.24 3.50
N GLU A 229 -18.19 -22.15 4.57
CA GLU A 229 -18.86 -23.32 5.19
C GLU A 229 -19.99 -23.81 4.25
N ARG A 230 -19.67 -24.20 3.03
CA ARG A 230 -20.58 -24.99 2.18
C ARG A 230 -19.94 -26.34 1.96
N GLY A 231 -20.28 -27.30 2.84
CA GLY A 231 -19.90 -28.68 2.60
C GLY A 231 -19.71 -29.57 3.84
N ALA A 232 -20.30 -29.26 4.99
CA ALA A 232 -20.31 -30.16 6.13
C ALA A 232 -21.75 -30.37 6.67
N LYS A 233 -22.72 -30.60 5.78
CA LYS A 233 -23.99 -31.24 6.12
C LYS A 233 -24.25 -32.28 5.04
N GLY A 234 -23.90 -33.52 5.33
CA GLY A 234 -24.25 -34.66 4.52
C GLY A 234 -23.30 -35.83 4.72
N ARG A 235 -23.31 -36.43 5.90
CA ARG A 235 -23.24 -37.88 6.07
C ARG A 235 -23.66 -38.22 7.52
#